data_9acb432392587160bf159f56c7bc9f73
#
_entry.id   9acb432392587160bf159f56c7bc9f73
#
_cell.length_a   1.000
_cell.length_b   1.000
_cell.length_c   1.000
_cell.angle_alpha   90.00
_cell.angle_beta   90.00
_cell.angle_gamma   90.00
#
_symmetry.space_group_name_H-M   'P 1'
#
loop_
_entity.id
_entity.type
_entity.pdbx_description
1 polymer ?
#
loop_
_entity_poly.entity_id
_entity_poly.type
_entity_poly.pdbx_seq_one_letter_code
_entity_poly.pdbx_strand_id
1 'polypeptide(L)'
;MKAKFINDSNSCILIDLVDLDEKIEIEPKSYSLAESNEINTFSVYEVSEKQSNFEKFLGVIISVIISIFLWFANYFDATSDSIEQTIRFDMKFYVDKESLVKENTIVIKESKTAYVAFDAFINDRGIKGSPIVTKEKLSNQIKSYRQSKLIIFIFPILILTSLLILSF
;
A
#
# COMPACT_ATOMS: atom_id res chain seq x y z
N MET A 1 8.10 29.38 2.08
CA MET A 1 6.73 28.78 1.94
C MET A 1 6.59 27.68 2.98
N LYS A 2 5.45 27.57 3.62
CA LYS A 2 5.19 26.47 4.58
C LYS A 2 4.29 25.44 3.92
N ALA A 3 4.63 24.17 4.06
CA ALA A 3 3.80 23.07 3.59
C ALA A 3 3.49 22.15 4.76
N LYS A 4 2.21 21.85 4.95
CA LYS A 4 1.71 20.87 5.90
C LYS A 4 1.36 19.61 5.13
N PHE A 5 2.10 18.53 5.37
CA PHE A 5 1.81 17.21 4.83
C PHE A 5 0.92 16.44 5.79
N ILE A 6 -0.22 15.97 5.33
CA ILE A 6 -1.17 15.17 6.11
C ILE A 6 -1.23 13.79 5.51
N ASN A 7 -0.93 12.78 6.31
CA ASN A 7 -1.14 11.38 5.96
C ASN A 7 -2.56 10.94 6.36
N ASP A 8 -3.48 10.93 5.41
CA ASP A 8 -4.85 10.43 5.60
C ASP A 8 -5.01 8.96 5.12
N SER A 9 -3.91 8.21 5.08
CA SER A 9 -3.89 6.77 4.81
C SER A 9 -3.88 5.94 6.11
N ASN A 10 -3.94 4.63 5.99
CA ASN A 10 -3.83 3.69 7.11
C ASN A 10 -2.40 3.13 7.26
N SER A 11 -1.49 3.50 6.37
CA SER A 11 -0.09 3.08 6.38
C SER A 11 0.83 4.22 6.80
N CYS A 12 1.97 3.89 7.42
CA CYS A 12 3.06 4.84 7.60
C CYS A 12 3.67 5.17 6.22
N ILE A 13 3.91 6.44 5.96
CA ILE A 13 4.46 6.91 4.68
C ILE A 13 5.76 7.65 4.87
N LEU A 14 6.67 7.48 3.91
CA LEU A 14 7.88 8.27 3.77
C LEU A 14 7.72 9.23 2.59
N ILE A 15 7.80 10.51 2.85
CA ILE A 15 7.81 11.55 1.82
C ILE A 15 9.26 11.93 1.55
N ASP A 16 9.68 11.81 0.31
CA ASP A 16 10.99 12.22 -0.16
C ASP A 16 10.82 13.52 -0.97
N LEU A 17 11.28 14.63 -0.40
CA LEU A 17 11.28 15.95 -1.03
C LEU A 17 12.53 16.07 -1.91
N VAL A 18 12.40 15.67 -3.18
CA VAL A 18 13.51 15.55 -4.12
C VAL A 18 14.32 16.85 -4.25
N ASP A 19 13.65 18.01 -4.19
CA ASP A 19 14.28 19.31 -4.35
C ASP A 19 15.08 19.78 -3.11
N LEU A 20 14.86 19.13 -1.95
CA LEU A 20 15.45 19.51 -0.66
C LEU A 20 16.41 18.46 -0.09
N ASP A 21 16.49 17.28 -0.71
CA ASP A 21 17.18 16.11 -0.16
C ASP A 21 16.72 15.78 1.28
N GLU A 22 15.43 16.04 1.57
CA GLU A 22 14.80 15.84 2.87
C GLU A 22 13.79 14.72 2.80
N LYS A 23 13.83 13.84 3.82
CA LYS A 23 12.89 12.72 3.98
C LYS A 23 12.11 12.88 5.25
N ILE A 24 10.78 12.81 5.13
CA ILE A 24 9.85 12.99 6.23
C ILE A 24 9.02 11.73 6.36
N GLU A 25 9.10 11.07 7.52
CA GLU A 25 8.24 9.93 7.86
C GLU A 25 7.00 10.44 8.60
N ILE A 26 5.82 9.99 8.18
CA ILE A 26 4.54 10.42 8.78
C ILE A 26 3.71 9.19 9.10
N GLU A 27 3.36 9.05 10.38
CA GLU A 27 2.49 8.00 10.88
C GLU A 27 1.07 8.08 10.27
N PRO A 28 0.29 6.98 10.29
CA PRO A 28 -1.10 7.00 9.86
C PRO A 28 -1.92 8.07 10.57
N LYS A 29 -2.78 8.78 9.82
CA LYS A 29 -3.70 9.80 10.35
C LYS A 29 -3.01 10.95 11.10
N SER A 30 -1.75 11.21 10.76
CA SER A 30 -0.89 12.24 11.36
C SER A 30 -0.45 13.28 10.32
N TYR A 31 0.32 14.26 10.76
CA TYR A 31 0.86 15.30 9.88
C TYR A 31 2.29 15.68 10.24
N SER A 32 3.00 16.25 9.27
CA SER A 32 4.30 16.91 9.46
C SER A 32 4.32 18.26 8.76
N LEU A 33 5.20 19.14 9.21
CA LEU A 33 5.41 20.47 8.64
C LEU A 33 6.79 20.51 7.97
N ALA A 34 6.81 20.98 6.73
CA ALA A 34 8.05 21.25 6.01
C ALA A 34 8.13 22.74 5.68
N GLU A 35 9.31 23.32 5.87
CA GLU A 35 9.62 24.68 5.43
C GLU A 35 10.51 24.60 4.21
N SER A 36 10.00 25.06 3.07
CA SER A 36 10.75 25.06 1.82
C SER A 36 10.50 26.32 1.02
N ASN A 37 11.49 26.72 0.25
CA ASN A 37 11.34 27.84 -0.67
C ASN A 37 10.49 27.44 -1.89
N GLU A 38 10.64 26.21 -2.37
CA GLU A 38 9.85 25.64 -3.48
C GLU A 38 9.68 24.12 -3.29
N ILE A 39 8.47 23.60 -3.53
CA ILE A 39 8.19 22.18 -3.65
C ILE A 39 7.69 21.97 -5.07
N ASN A 40 8.54 21.41 -5.94
CA ASN A 40 8.15 21.10 -7.32
C ASN A 40 7.76 19.64 -7.47
N THR A 41 8.51 18.75 -6.80
CA THR A 41 8.27 17.30 -6.86
C THR A 41 8.49 16.65 -5.51
N PHE A 42 7.66 15.68 -5.20
CA PHE A 42 7.87 14.81 -4.04
C PHE A 42 7.46 13.37 -4.35
N SER A 43 8.11 12.43 -3.70
CA SER A 43 7.78 11.01 -3.81
C SER A 43 7.19 10.49 -2.51
N VAL A 44 6.21 9.61 -2.60
CA VAL A 44 5.56 8.98 -1.46
C VAL A 44 5.79 7.48 -1.53
N TYR A 45 6.39 6.95 -0.48
CA TYR A 45 6.70 5.54 -0.31
C TYR A 45 5.89 4.99 0.86
N GLU A 46 5.37 3.79 0.71
CA GLU A 46 4.78 3.05 1.81
C GLU A 46 5.91 2.44 2.66
N VAL A 47 5.93 2.79 3.94
CA VAL A 47 6.88 2.21 4.90
C VAL A 47 6.24 0.94 5.46
N SER A 48 6.81 -0.21 5.08
CA SER A 48 6.42 -1.48 5.68
C SER A 48 6.84 -1.47 7.15
N GLU A 49 5.89 -1.47 8.06
CA GLU A 49 6.19 -1.74 9.46
C GLU A 49 6.95 -3.07 9.57
N LYS A 50 8.04 -3.06 10.33
CA LYS A 50 8.75 -4.29 10.69
C LYS A 50 7.86 -5.11 11.62
N GLN A 51 6.89 -5.83 11.05
CA GLN A 51 6.10 -6.78 11.81
C GLN A 51 7.02 -7.77 12.54
N SER A 52 6.76 -7.97 13.81
CA SER A 52 7.46 -8.99 14.59
C SER A 52 7.20 -10.39 13.98
N ASN A 53 8.11 -11.33 14.18
CA ASN A 53 7.91 -12.69 13.68
C ASN A 53 6.64 -13.34 14.25
N PHE A 54 6.24 -12.94 15.44
CA PHE A 54 5.00 -13.41 16.09
C PHE A 54 3.76 -12.84 15.39
N GLU A 55 3.74 -11.55 15.04
CA GLU A 55 2.62 -10.92 14.30
C GLU A 55 2.48 -11.50 12.90
N LYS A 56 3.60 -11.78 12.21
CA LYS A 56 3.60 -12.48 10.92
C LYS A 56 3.00 -13.88 11.05
N PHE A 57 3.40 -14.64 12.08
CA PHE A 57 2.89 -15.97 12.34
C PHE A 57 1.38 -15.94 12.68
N LEU A 58 0.95 -15.01 13.53
CA LEU A 58 -0.47 -14.82 13.86
C LEU A 58 -1.28 -14.41 12.62
N GLY A 59 -0.74 -13.51 11.80
CA GLY A 59 -1.35 -13.09 10.53
C GLY A 59 -1.53 -14.26 9.57
N VAL A 60 -0.56 -15.17 9.48
CA VAL A 60 -0.69 -16.39 8.67
C VAL A 60 -1.81 -17.29 9.19
N ILE A 61 -1.87 -17.54 10.51
CA ILE A 61 -2.94 -18.37 11.11
C ILE A 61 -4.32 -17.75 10.84
N ILE A 62 -4.48 -16.46 11.08
CA ILE A 62 -5.75 -15.76 10.84
C ILE A 62 -6.13 -15.82 9.35
N SER A 63 -5.16 -15.60 8.45
CA SER A 63 -5.39 -15.69 7.00
C SER A 63 -5.82 -17.08 6.57
N VAL A 64 -5.26 -18.12 7.18
CA VAL A 64 -5.63 -19.51 6.94
C VAL A 64 -7.07 -19.80 7.41
N ILE A 65 -7.43 -19.38 8.62
CA ILE A 65 -8.78 -19.55 9.15
C ILE A 65 -9.80 -18.82 8.28
N ILE A 66 -9.52 -17.56 7.92
CA ILE A 66 -10.37 -16.78 7.02
C ILE A 66 -10.48 -17.44 5.65
N SER A 67 -9.37 -17.96 5.10
CA SER A 67 -9.37 -18.66 3.80
C SER A 67 -10.22 -19.91 3.81
N ILE A 68 -10.22 -20.67 4.90
CA ILE A 68 -11.09 -21.84 5.06
C ILE A 68 -12.57 -21.41 5.07
N PHE A 69 -12.90 -20.34 5.81
CA PHE A 69 -14.25 -19.79 5.84
C PHE A 69 -14.71 -19.26 4.48
N LEU A 70 -13.86 -18.50 3.79
CA LEU A 70 -14.13 -17.97 2.45
C LEU A 70 -14.24 -19.08 1.41
N TRP A 71 -13.46 -20.17 1.56
CA TRP A 71 -13.54 -21.32 0.67
C TRP A 71 -14.90 -22.01 0.77
N PHE A 72 -15.47 -22.15 1.98
CA PHE A 72 -16.81 -22.69 2.17
C PHE A 72 -17.92 -21.73 1.73
N ALA A 73 -17.72 -20.40 1.86
CA ALA A 73 -18.75 -19.42 1.58
C ALA A 73 -18.81 -18.99 0.10
N ASN A 74 -17.65 -18.83 -0.58
CA ASN A 74 -17.57 -18.27 -1.94
C ASN A 74 -16.36 -18.78 -2.71
N TYR A 75 -16.29 -20.09 -2.96
CA TYR A 75 -15.16 -20.70 -3.66
C TYR A 75 -14.83 -20.06 -5.02
N PHE A 76 -15.84 -19.53 -5.72
CA PHE A 76 -15.68 -18.96 -7.06
C PHE A 76 -15.39 -17.45 -7.07
N ASP A 77 -15.83 -16.67 -6.09
CA ASP A 77 -15.62 -15.22 -6.05
C ASP A 77 -14.23 -14.83 -5.53
N ALA A 78 -13.67 -15.58 -4.58
CA ALA A 78 -12.33 -15.29 -4.03
C ALA A 78 -11.18 -15.47 -5.05
N THR A 79 -11.45 -16.09 -6.20
CA THR A 79 -10.45 -16.32 -7.25
C THR A 79 -10.45 -15.26 -8.34
N SER A 80 -11.42 -14.32 -8.34
CA SER A 80 -11.62 -13.35 -9.41
C SER A 80 -10.82 -12.06 -9.27
N ASP A 81 -10.17 -11.82 -8.12
CA ASP A 81 -9.32 -10.65 -7.96
C ASP A 81 -8.18 -10.69 -8.97
N SER A 82 -8.20 -9.73 -9.90
CA SER A 82 -7.15 -9.61 -10.88
C SER A 82 -5.84 -9.23 -10.18
N ILE A 83 -4.72 -9.74 -10.71
CA ILE A 83 -3.37 -9.38 -10.23
C ILE A 83 -3.18 -7.85 -10.18
N GLU A 84 -3.87 -7.15 -11.08
CA GLU A 84 -3.85 -5.70 -11.25
C GLU A 84 -4.40 -4.93 -10.06
N GLN A 85 -5.38 -5.47 -9.35
CA GLN A 85 -5.97 -4.83 -8.17
C GLN A 85 -5.08 -4.95 -6.93
N THR A 86 -4.18 -5.94 -6.92
CA THR A 86 -3.31 -6.22 -5.77
C THR A 86 -1.96 -5.51 -5.86
N ILE A 87 -1.49 -5.19 -7.09
CA ILE A 87 -0.21 -4.53 -7.29
C ILE A 87 -0.38 -3.02 -7.11
N ARG A 88 0.34 -2.44 -6.14
CA ARG A 88 0.35 -1.00 -5.87
C ARG A 88 1.79 -0.49 -5.87
N PHE A 89 1.99 0.65 -6.53
CA PHE A 89 3.28 1.31 -6.62
C PHE A 89 3.31 2.59 -5.82
N ASP A 90 4.47 2.91 -5.26
CA ASP A 90 4.77 4.21 -4.72
C ASP A 90 4.60 5.28 -5.79
N MET A 91 4.37 6.51 -5.36
CA MET A 91 3.98 7.57 -6.27
C MET A 91 4.95 8.74 -6.23
N LYS A 92 5.24 9.29 -7.41
CA LYS A 92 5.91 10.58 -7.56
C LYS A 92 4.90 11.62 -8.03
N PHE A 93 4.79 12.70 -7.29
CA PHE A 93 3.84 13.78 -7.56
C PHE A 93 4.56 15.02 -8.09
N TYR A 94 3.89 15.73 -8.99
CA TYR A 94 4.39 16.94 -9.62
C TYR A 94 3.47 18.10 -9.24
N VAL A 95 4.02 19.07 -8.51
CA VAL A 95 3.27 20.22 -8.03
C VAL A 95 3.33 21.32 -9.07
N ASP A 96 2.18 21.79 -9.48
CA ASP A 96 2.07 22.93 -10.36
C ASP A 96 2.31 24.22 -9.56
N LYS A 97 3.21 25.07 -10.02
CA LYS A 97 3.55 26.35 -9.37
C LYS A 97 2.35 27.27 -9.19
N GLU A 98 1.38 27.19 -10.10
CA GLU A 98 0.14 27.98 -10.02
C GLU A 98 -0.79 27.54 -8.87
N SER A 99 -0.62 26.32 -8.36
CA SER A 99 -1.39 25.80 -7.22
C SER A 99 -0.80 26.14 -5.86
N LEU A 100 0.42 26.70 -5.83
CA LEU A 100 1.13 27.05 -4.62
C LEU A 100 0.72 28.41 -4.09
N VAL A 101 0.44 28.46 -2.79
CA VAL A 101 0.15 29.68 -2.02
C VAL A 101 1.19 29.82 -0.89
N LYS A 102 1.05 30.84 -0.05
CA LYS A 102 2.01 31.11 1.02
C LYS A 102 2.06 29.99 2.09
N GLU A 103 0.91 29.37 2.33
CA GLU A 103 0.75 28.20 3.19
C GLU A 103 -0.03 27.12 2.42
N ASN A 104 0.56 25.94 2.29
CA ASN A 104 -0.03 24.83 1.53
C ASN A 104 -0.35 23.67 2.45
N THR A 105 -1.49 23.04 2.21
CA THR A 105 -1.84 21.78 2.84
C THR A 105 -1.85 20.70 1.76
N ILE A 106 -0.98 19.68 1.93
CA ILE A 106 -0.87 18.54 1.04
C ILE A 106 -1.42 17.33 1.78
N VAL A 107 -2.51 16.77 1.27
CA VAL A 107 -3.18 15.60 1.85
C VAL A 107 -2.88 14.39 0.99
N ILE A 108 -2.37 13.31 1.60
CA ILE A 108 -2.06 12.04 0.95
C ILE A 108 -3.07 11.02 1.43
N LYS A 109 -3.74 10.36 0.48
CA LYS A 109 -4.77 9.33 0.74
C LYS A 109 -4.44 8.05 0.01
N GLU A 110 -4.93 6.92 0.52
CA GLU A 110 -4.91 5.68 -0.25
C GLU A 110 -5.74 5.82 -1.52
N SER A 111 -5.15 5.41 -2.65
CA SER A 111 -5.86 5.41 -3.92
C SER A 111 -6.74 4.18 -4.08
N LYS A 112 -7.86 4.35 -4.76
CA LYS A 112 -8.73 3.25 -5.20
C LYS A 112 -8.39 2.78 -6.62
N THR A 113 -7.47 3.47 -7.28
CA THR A 113 -7.08 3.19 -8.66
C THR A 113 -6.08 2.04 -8.72
N ALA A 114 -6.22 1.14 -9.69
CA ALA A 114 -5.26 0.06 -9.92
C ALA A 114 -3.84 0.63 -10.16
N TYR A 115 -2.83 -0.07 -9.65
CA TYR A 115 -1.40 0.29 -9.71
C TYR A 115 -0.96 1.54 -8.96
N VAL A 116 -1.88 2.28 -8.36
CA VAL A 116 -1.60 3.53 -7.65
C VAL A 116 -1.78 3.30 -6.15
N ALA A 117 -0.73 3.52 -5.35
CA ALA A 117 -0.83 3.36 -3.91
C ALA A 117 -1.50 4.56 -3.24
N PHE A 118 -1.14 5.78 -3.71
CA PHE A 118 -1.58 7.01 -3.07
C PHE A 118 -2.07 8.03 -4.10
N ASP A 119 -3.07 8.80 -3.70
CA ASP A 119 -3.50 10.04 -4.34
C ASP A 119 -3.07 11.21 -3.46
N ALA A 120 -2.67 12.33 -4.06
CA ALA A 120 -2.30 13.54 -3.33
C ALA A 120 -3.13 14.74 -3.78
N PHE A 121 -3.45 15.59 -2.81
CA PHE A 121 -4.23 16.81 -3.01
C PHE A 121 -3.48 17.99 -2.38
N ILE A 122 -3.42 19.12 -3.07
CA ILE A 122 -2.90 20.38 -2.54
C ILE A 122 -4.03 21.40 -2.49
N ASN A 123 -4.29 21.92 -1.30
CA ASN A 123 -5.38 22.91 -1.09
C ASN A 123 -6.69 22.44 -1.75
N ASP A 124 -7.06 21.15 -1.54
CA ASP A 124 -8.22 20.44 -2.09
C ASP A 124 -8.23 20.20 -3.62
N ARG A 125 -7.11 20.51 -4.31
CA ARG A 125 -6.92 20.20 -5.73
C ARG A 125 -6.07 18.96 -5.91
N GLY A 126 -6.53 18.01 -6.73
CA GLY A 126 -5.77 16.80 -7.03
C GLY A 126 -4.44 17.12 -7.73
N ILE A 127 -3.36 16.48 -7.29
CA ILE A 127 -2.02 16.61 -7.87
C ILE A 127 -1.79 15.46 -8.83
N LYS A 128 -1.22 15.75 -10.00
CA LYS A 128 -0.83 14.71 -10.95
C LYS A 128 0.36 13.92 -10.43
N GLY A 129 0.22 12.60 -10.43
CA GLY A 129 1.27 11.68 -10.02
C GLY A 129 1.60 10.64 -11.10
N SER A 130 2.77 10.05 -10.98
CA SER A 130 3.20 8.91 -11.76
C SER A 130 3.68 7.78 -10.84
N PRO A 131 3.38 6.50 -11.15
CA PRO A 131 3.85 5.38 -10.34
C PRO A 131 5.36 5.21 -10.47
N ILE A 132 6.02 4.92 -9.35
CA ILE A 132 7.45 4.60 -9.29
C ILE A 132 7.58 3.08 -9.47
N VAL A 133 7.79 2.64 -10.72
CA VAL A 133 7.88 1.22 -11.07
C VAL A 133 9.32 0.78 -11.03
N THR A 134 9.70 -0.01 -10.02
CA THR A 134 10.99 -0.71 -10.00
C THR A 134 10.78 -2.18 -10.35
N LYS A 135 11.70 -2.76 -11.15
CA LYS A 135 11.63 -4.19 -11.54
C LYS A 135 11.61 -5.11 -10.33
N GLU A 136 12.35 -4.75 -9.29
CA GLU A 136 12.44 -5.51 -8.05
C GLU A 136 11.11 -5.51 -7.29
N LYS A 137 10.50 -4.33 -7.07
CA LYS A 137 9.21 -4.20 -6.39
C LYS A 137 8.11 -4.95 -7.14
N LEU A 138 8.07 -4.82 -8.47
CA LEU A 138 7.12 -5.55 -9.32
C LEU A 138 7.30 -7.06 -9.18
N SER A 139 8.53 -7.57 -9.27
CA SER A 139 8.84 -8.99 -9.12
C SER A 139 8.41 -9.52 -7.74
N ASN A 140 8.70 -8.78 -6.67
CA ASN A 140 8.36 -9.15 -5.30
C ASN A 140 6.83 -9.17 -5.08
N GLN A 141 6.11 -8.20 -5.60
CA GLN A 141 4.64 -8.17 -5.50
C GLN A 141 3.99 -9.32 -6.28
N ILE A 142 4.46 -9.61 -7.51
CA ILE A 142 3.97 -10.77 -8.29
C ILE A 142 4.26 -12.08 -7.56
N LYS A 143 5.44 -12.23 -6.97
CA LYS A 143 5.81 -13.41 -6.20
C LYS A 143 4.91 -13.57 -4.97
N SER A 144 4.70 -12.50 -4.20
CA SER A 144 3.83 -12.50 -3.03
C SER A 144 2.39 -12.86 -3.39
N TYR A 145 1.86 -12.29 -4.46
CA TYR A 145 0.52 -12.62 -4.97
C TYR A 145 0.38 -14.10 -5.35
N ARG A 146 1.37 -14.65 -6.09
CA ARG A 146 1.37 -16.07 -6.46
C ARG A 146 1.44 -16.98 -5.23
N GLN A 147 2.27 -16.64 -4.24
CA GLN A 147 2.38 -17.39 -3.00
C GLN A 147 1.06 -17.38 -2.21
N SER A 148 0.40 -16.22 -2.09
CA SER A 148 -0.89 -16.11 -1.40
C SER A 148 -1.95 -16.95 -2.08
N LYS A 149 -2.06 -16.92 -3.41
CA LYS A 149 -2.99 -17.80 -4.16
C LYS A 149 -2.67 -19.28 -3.96
N LEU A 150 -1.41 -19.65 -3.97
CA LEU A 150 -0.98 -21.04 -3.79
C LEU A 150 -1.39 -21.56 -2.40
N ILE A 151 -1.25 -20.75 -1.35
CA ILE A 151 -1.67 -21.08 0.01
C ILE A 151 -3.21 -21.28 0.07
N ILE A 152 -3.97 -20.37 -0.54
CA ILE A 152 -5.44 -20.45 -0.57
C ILE A 152 -5.93 -21.75 -1.24
N PHE A 153 -5.22 -22.25 -2.26
CA PHE A 153 -5.61 -23.47 -2.96
C PHE A 153 -5.13 -24.76 -2.30
N ILE A 154 -3.88 -24.81 -1.87
CA ILE A 154 -3.25 -26.06 -1.37
C ILE A 154 -3.71 -26.38 0.05
N PHE A 155 -3.88 -25.39 0.90
CA PHE A 155 -4.15 -25.61 2.31
C PHE A 155 -5.49 -26.32 2.59
N PRO A 156 -6.62 -25.97 1.96
CA PRO A 156 -7.88 -26.70 2.11
C PRO A 156 -7.79 -28.15 1.64
N ILE A 157 -7.03 -28.40 0.56
CA ILE A 157 -6.82 -29.76 0.05
C ILE A 157 -6.04 -30.62 1.07
N LEU A 158 -5.00 -30.05 1.68
CA LEU A 158 -4.23 -30.74 2.71
C LEU A 158 -5.08 -31.05 3.96
N ILE A 159 -5.95 -30.13 4.38
CA ILE A 159 -6.85 -30.35 5.51
C ILE A 159 -7.84 -31.46 5.18
N LEU A 160 -8.47 -31.43 4.01
CA LEU A 160 -9.42 -32.45 3.57
C LEU A 160 -8.78 -33.84 3.48
N THR A 161 -7.57 -33.91 2.92
CA THR A 161 -6.84 -35.19 2.84
C THR A 161 -6.45 -35.70 4.22
N SER A 162 -6.04 -34.81 5.15
CA SER A 162 -5.73 -35.20 6.54
C SER A 162 -6.94 -35.71 7.30
N LEU A 163 -8.11 -35.06 7.12
CA LEU A 163 -9.37 -35.53 7.73
C LEU A 163 -9.84 -36.85 7.17
N LEU A 164 -9.66 -37.09 5.86
CA LEU A 164 -9.96 -38.37 5.23
C LEU A 164 -9.08 -39.51 5.80
N ILE A 165 -7.77 -39.24 5.98
CA ILE A 165 -6.85 -40.25 6.55
C ILE A 165 -7.18 -40.55 8.01
N LEU A 166 -7.65 -39.56 8.78
CA LEU A 166 -8.02 -39.76 10.18
C LEU A 166 -9.40 -40.47 10.36
N SER A 167 -10.21 -40.51 9.30
CA SER A 167 -11.53 -41.15 9.30
C SER A 167 -11.49 -42.62 8.91
N PHE A 168 -10.34 -43.14 8.51
CA PHE A 168 -10.07 -44.56 8.22
C PHE A 168 -9.15 -45.16 9.27
#